data_1cdad662669dc36d674791b1321a98e4
#
_entry.id   1cdad662669dc36d674791b1321a98e4
#
_cell.length_a   1.000
_cell.length_b   1.000
_cell.length_c   1.000
_cell.angle_alpha   90.00
_cell.angle_beta   90.00
_cell.angle_gamma   90.00
#
_symmetry.space_group_name_H-M   'P 1'
#
loop_
_entity.id
_entity.type
_entity.pdbx_description
1 polymer ?
#
loop_
_entity_poly.entity_id
_entity_poly.type
_entity_poly.pdbx_seq_one_letter_code
_entity_poly.pdbx_strand_id
1 'polypeptide(L)'
;RGKAYRKFDANTKELTDYVDGKKILKAKSLEIQVGGATVIISEGGEIKVTSPAGITLAASGELKMTASTINATAGTVNIQGGGGDVVVSGKSLVSHTHTGNLGKKTSAPL
;
A
#
# COMPACT_ATOMS: atom_id res chain seq x y z
N ARG A 1 19.71 30.15 -0.21
CA ARG A 1 18.27 30.29 -0.21
C ARG A 1 17.66 29.41 -1.31
N GLY A 2 16.64 28.65 -0.98
CA GLY A 2 15.99 27.75 -1.91
C GLY A 2 15.19 28.46 -2.99
N LYS A 3 14.80 27.72 -4.00
CA LYS A 3 13.99 28.23 -5.09
C LYS A 3 12.59 27.61 -5.02
N ALA A 4 11.59 28.42 -5.38
CA ALA A 4 10.24 27.94 -5.50
C ALA A 4 9.57 28.64 -6.66
N TYR A 5 8.82 27.89 -7.46
CA TYR A 5 8.09 28.48 -8.57
C TYR A 5 6.89 27.65 -8.94
N ARG A 6 5.93 28.29 -9.59
CA ARG A 6 4.82 27.65 -10.24
C ARG A 6 4.88 28.00 -11.71
N LYS A 7 4.78 27.00 -12.56
CA LYS A 7 4.95 27.17 -13.99
C LYS A 7 3.85 26.45 -14.74
N PHE A 8 3.24 27.11 -15.71
CA PHE A 8 2.30 26.49 -16.62
C PHE A 8 2.87 26.52 -18.03
N ASP A 9 2.96 25.36 -18.65
CA ASP A 9 3.41 25.24 -20.04
C ASP A 9 2.18 25.04 -20.93
N ALA A 10 1.87 26.05 -21.74
CA ALA A 10 0.68 26.02 -22.57
C ALA A 10 0.77 24.97 -23.69
N ASN A 11 1.97 24.62 -24.14
CA ASN A 11 2.14 23.62 -25.20
C ASN A 11 1.88 22.22 -24.71
N THR A 12 2.42 21.86 -23.55
CA THR A 12 2.23 20.53 -22.97
C THR A 12 1.04 20.49 -22.03
N LYS A 13 0.49 21.65 -21.64
CA LYS A 13 -0.60 21.80 -20.68
C LYS A 13 -0.23 21.23 -19.30
N GLU A 14 1.02 21.43 -18.92
CA GLU A 14 1.52 20.98 -17.63
C GLU A 14 1.61 22.13 -16.66
N LEU A 15 1.13 21.90 -15.44
CA LEU A 15 1.33 22.80 -14.32
C LEU A 15 2.33 22.18 -13.38
N THR A 16 3.43 22.88 -13.12
CA THR A 16 4.49 22.41 -12.25
C THR A 16 4.61 23.31 -11.03
N ASP A 17 4.58 22.69 -9.87
CA ASP A 17 4.88 23.32 -8.59
C ASP A 17 6.22 22.79 -8.12
N TYR A 18 7.21 23.63 -7.99
CA TYR A 18 8.54 23.22 -7.58
C TYR A 18 9.01 23.97 -6.35
N VAL A 19 9.59 23.26 -5.40
CA VAL A 19 10.22 23.82 -4.23
C VAL A 19 11.56 23.12 -4.03
N ASP A 20 12.63 23.91 -3.99
CA ASP A 20 13.95 23.40 -3.64
C ASP A 20 14.04 23.40 -2.12
N GLY A 21 13.67 22.27 -1.52
CA GLY A 21 13.56 22.14 -0.09
C GLY A 21 12.29 21.41 0.26
N LYS A 22 11.65 21.81 1.36
CA LYS A 22 10.46 21.14 1.87
C LYS A 22 9.21 21.90 1.48
N LYS A 23 8.25 21.17 0.92
CA LYS A 23 6.92 21.71 0.63
C LYS A 23 5.92 21.14 1.64
N ILE A 24 5.12 22.01 2.26
CA ILE A 24 4.10 21.61 3.20
C ILE A 24 2.75 22.00 2.61
N LEU A 25 1.85 21.03 2.50
CA LEU A 25 0.49 21.27 2.04
C LEU A 25 -0.44 21.05 3.23
N LYS A 26 -1.14 22.10 3.65
CA LYS A 26 -2.07 22.02 4.76
C LYS A 26 -3.46 22.41 4.30
N ALA A 27 -4.44 21.61 4.68
CA ALA A 27 -5.85 21.88 4.37
C ALA A 27 -6.70 21.17 5.42
N LYS A 28 -7.96 21.56 5.54
CA LYS A 28 -8.88 20.82 6.39
C LYS A 28 -9.18 19.47 5.79
N SER A 29 -9.23 19.38 4.46
CA SER A 29 -9.38 18.15 3.74
C SER A 29 -8.69 18.30 2.40
N LEU A 30 -8.30 17.20 1.79
CA LEU A 30 -7.61 17.21 0.51
C LEU A 30 -8.19 16.12 -0.37
N GLU A 31 -8.45 16.46 -1.62
CA GLU A 31 -8.94 15.49 -2.59
C GLU A 31 -8.11 15.60 -3.85
N ILE A 32 -7.64 14.48 -4.35
CA ILE A 32 -6.91 14.36 -5.60
C ILE A 32 -7.72 13.46 -6.51
N GLN A 33 -8.08 13.96 -7.69
CA GLN A 33 -8.87 13.20 -8.66
C GLN A 33 -8.14 13.13 -9.98
N VAL A 34 -7.99 11.93 -10.52
CA VAL A 34 -7.44 11.73 -11.85
C VAL A 34 -8.24 10.60 -12.50
N GLY A 35 -8.98 10.93 -13.56
CA GLY A 35 -9.90 9.96 -14.14
C GLY A 35 -10.92 9.52 -13.10
N GLY A 36 -11.07 8.22 -12.91
CA GLY A 36 -11.93 7.68 -11.87
C GLY A 36 -11.22 7.39 -10.55
N ALA A 37 -9.92 7.63 -10.49
CA ALA A 37 -9.15 7.35 -9.27
C ALA A 37 -9.16 8.57 -8.34
N THR A 38 -9.26 8.32 -7.05
CA THR A 38 -9.28 9.40 -6.06
C THR A 38 -8.42 9.04 -4.84
N VAL A 39 -7.82 10.07 -4.26
CA VAL A 39 -7.19 9.99 -2.93
C VAL A 39 -7.83 11.09 -2.10
N ILE A 40 -8.48 10.72 -1.01
CA ILE A 40 -9.20 11.66 -0.17
C ILE A 40 -8.64 11.56 1.24
N ILE A 41 -8.26 12.70 1.79
CA ILE A 41 -7.86 12.80 3.20
C ILE A 41 -8.86 13.71 3.87
N SER A 42 -9.66 13.14 4.78
CA SER A 42 -10.74 13.86 5.44
C SER A 42 -10.24 14.62 6.66
N GLU A 43 -11.02 15.56 7.14
CA GLU A 43 -10.65 16.38 8.29
C GLU A 43 -10.37 15.51 9.53
N GLY A 44 -11.10 14.42 9.70
CA GLY A 44 -10.88 13.49 10.81
C GLY A 44 -9.65 12.62 10.67
N GLY A 45 -8.93 12.72 9.55
CA GLY A 45 -7.69 11.98 9.34
C GLY A 45 -7.85 10.68 8.57
N GLU A 46 -9.04 10.32 8.14
CA GLU A 46 -9.23 9.13 7.32
C GLU A 46 -8.61 9.33 5.94
N ILE A 47 -7.89 8.32 5.46
CA ILE A 47 -7.30 8.33 4.12
C ILE A 47 -7.99 7.24 3.31
N LYS A 48 -8.58 7.62 2.18
CA LYS A 48 -9.27 6.68 1.30
C LYS A 48 -8.67 6.76 -0.10
N VAL A 49 -8.24 5.61 -0.61
CA VAL A 49 -7.69 5.50 -1.96
C VAL A 49 -8.63 4.60 -2.76
N THR A 50 -9.13 5.11 -3.87
CA THR A 50 -10.09 4.38 -4.70
C THR A 50 -9.62 4.39 -6.15
N SER A 51 -9.69 3.24 -6.81
CA SER A 51 -9.33 3.11 -8.21
C SER A 51 -10.30 2.16 -8.90
N PRO A 52 -10.86 2.56 -10.06
CA PRO A 52 -11.72 1.64 -10.83
C PRO A 52 -10.93 0.60 -11.61
N ALA A 53 -9.62 0.75 -11.71
CA ALA A 53 -8.79 -0.18 -12.48
C ALA A 53 -7.92 -1.04 -11.58
N GLY A 54 -6.96 -0.44 -10.90
CA GLY A 54 -6.09 -1.20 -10.02
C GLY A 54 -5.19 -0.29 -9.23
N ILE A 55 -4.61 -0.82 -8.17
CA ILE A 55 -3.65 -0.12 -7.33
C ILE A 55 -2.41 -0.99 -7.23
N THR A 56 -1.26 -0.41 -7.56
CA THR A 56 0.01 -1.09 -7.46
C THR A 56 0.85 -0.40 -6.40
N LEU A 57 1.28 -1.15 -5.41
CA LEU A 57 2.23 -0.68 -4.41
C LEU A 57 3.50 -1.50 -4.57
N ALA A 58 4.58 -0.83 -4.92
CA ALA A 58 5.85 -1.49 -5.15
C ALA A 58 6.92 -0.75 -4.38
N ALA A 59 7.69 -1.48 -3.60
CA ALA A 59 8.80 -0.92 -2.83
C ALA A 59 10.04 -1.72 -3.14
N SER A 60 11.16 -1.04 -3.37
CA SER A 60 12.42 -1.74 -3.57
C SER A 60 13.01 -2.22 -2.25
N GLY A 61 12.56 -1.66 -1.15
CA GLY A 61 12.93 -2.12 0.18
C GLY A 61 11.80 -2.88 0.83
N GLU A 62 11.33 -2.41 1.96
CA GLU A 62 10.28 -3.06 2.72
C GLU A 62 8.96 -2.32 2.56
N LEU A 63 7.87 -3.07 2.45
CA LEU A 63 6.52 -2.52 2.55
C LEU A 63 5.93 -2.97 3.88
N LYS A 64 5.64 -2.02 4.76
CA LYS A 64 5.18 -2.31 6.11
C LYS A 64 3.78 -1.76 6.33
N MET A 65 2.88 -2.60 6.82
CA MET A 65 1.53 -2.19 7.19
C MET A 65 1.31 -2.52 8.65
N THR A 66 0.90 -1.53 9.43
CA THR A 66 0.67 -1.68 10.86
C THR A 66 -0.69 -1.09 11.21
N ALA A 67 -1.53 -1.87 11.85
CA ALA A 67 -2.87 -1.44 12.27
C ALA A 67 -3.37 -2.40 13.33
N SER A 68 -4.41 -1.98 14.06
CA SER A 68 -5.10 -2.89 14.98
C SER A 68 -5.69 -4.07 14.23
N THR A 69 -6.22 -3.80 13.03
CA THR A 69 -6.81 -4.83 12.19
C THR A 69 -6.50 -4.51 10.74
N ILE A 70 -6.11 -5.52 9.99
CA ILE A 70 -5.91 -5.40 8.54
C ILE A 70 -6.90 -6.34 7.87
N ASN A 71 -7.82 -5.77 7.10
CA ASN A 71 -8.83 -6.55 6.37
C ASN A 71 -8.47 -6.58 4.89
N ALA A 72 -8.43 -7.77 4.34
CA ALA A 72 -8.23 -7.95 2.90
C ALA A 72 -9.38 -8.78 2.37
N THR A 73 -10.17 -8.19 1.47
CA THR A 73 -11.31 -8.87 0.86
C THR A 73 -11.13 -8.88 -0.64
N ALA A 74 -11.12 -10.05 -1.22
CA ALA A 74 -10.92 -10.22 -2.65
C ALA A 74 -11.46 -11.59 -3.06
N GLY A 75 -11.69 -11.78 -4.37
CA GLY A 75 -12.00 -13.10 -4.87
C GLY A 75 -10.85 -14.07 -4.64
N THR A 76 -9.62 -13.57 -4.75
CA THR A 76 -8.42 -14.38 -4.52
C THR A 76 -7.36 -13.48 -3.89
N VAL A 77 -6.67 -13.99 -2.89
CA VAL A 77 -5.51 -13.33 -2.30
C VAL A 77 -4.28 -14.19 -2.61
N ASN A 78 -3.39 -13.64 -3.44
CA ASN A 78 -2.15 -14.32 -3.78
C ASN A 78 -1.00 -13.73 -2.99
N ILE A 79 -0.27 -14.58 -2.30
CA ILE A 79 0.94 -14.19 -1.58
C ILE A 79 2.07 -15.05 -2.12
N GLN A 80 2.97 -14.44 -2.87
CA GLN A 80 4.07 -15.15 -3.52
C GLN A 80 5.38 -14.52 -3.12
N GLY A 81 6.32 -15.32 -2.72
CA GLY A 81 7.66 -14.86 -2.39
C GLY A 81 8.66 -15.44 -3.37
N GLY A 82 9.73 -14.70 -3.63
CA GLY A 82 10.83 -15.25 -4.40
C GLY A 82 11.77 -16.04 -3.50
N GLY A 83 11.22 -17.00 -2.74
CA GLY A 83 11.96 -17.74 -1.74
C GLY A 83 11.60 -17.37 -0.31
N GLY A 84 10.61 -16.48 -0.14
CA GLY A 84 10.16 -16.05 1.17
C GLY A 84 9.05 -16.92 1.73
N ASP A 85 8.47 -16.48 2.83
CA ASP A 85 7.52 -17.24 3.60
C ASP A 85 6.46 -16.30 4.16
N VAL A 86 5.32 -16.87 4.53
CA VAL A 86 4.28 -16.18 5.29
C VAL A 86 4.34 -16.73 6.71
N VAL A 87 4.62 -15.85 7.67
CA VAL A 87 4.75 -16.24 9.07
C VAL A 87 3.60 -15.63 9.85
N VAL A 88 2.82 -16.44 10.53
CA VAL A 88 1.69 -15.99 11.34
C VAL A 88 1.97 -16.41 12.77
N SER A 89 2.13 -15.43 13.67
CA SER A 89 2.42 -15.67 15.08
C SER A 89 3.60 -16.63 15.26
N GLY A 90 4.66 -16.42 14.48
CA GLY A 90 5.85 -17.26 14.56
C GLY A 90 5.76 -18.59 13.84
N LYS A 91 4.63 -18.88 13.18
CA LYS A 91 4.44 -20.13 12.47
C LYS A 91 4.57 -19.92 10.98
N SER A 92 5.43 -20.69 10.33
CA SER A 92 5.59 -20.66 8.89
C SER A 92 4.35 -21.24 8.22
N LEU A 93 3.80 -20.55 7.22
CA LEU A 93 2.69 -21.08 6.46
C LEU A 93 3.17 -22.13 5.46
N VAL A 94 4.40 -22.02 5.01
CA VAL A 94 4.96 -22.92 3.99
C VAL A 94 5.40 -24.25 4.60
N SER A 95 5.95 -24.25 5.81
CA SER A 95 6.58 -25.42 6.38
C SER A 95 5.97 -25.92 7.70
N HIS A 96 4.83 -25.34 8.13
CA HIS A 96 4.21 -25.84 9.36
C HIS A 96 3.64 -27.25 9.15
N THR A 97 3.53 -27.99 10.24
CA THR A 97 2.99 -29.35 10.23
C THR A 97 1.89 -29.48 11.27
N HIS A 98 1.11 -30.55 11.17
CA HIS A 98 0.03 -30.81 12.10
C HIS A 98 0.30 -32.12 12.84
N THR A 99 -0.21 -32.25 14.06
CA THR A 99 -0.15 -33.48 14.81
C THR A 99 -1.45 -34.26 14.58
N GLY A 100 -1.33 -35.49 14.12
CA GLY A 100 -2.47 -36.34 13.86
C GLY A 100 -3.10 -36.89 15.14
N ASN A 101 -4.19 -37.67 14.96
CA ASN A 101 -4.98 -38.19 16.07
C ASN A 101 -4.18 -39.07 17.05
N LEU A 102 -3.16 -39.77 16.55
CA LEU A 102 -2.36 -40.65 17.39
C LEU A 102 -1.02 -40.02 17.77
N GLY A 103 -0.94 -38.69 17.74
CA GLY A 103 0.26 -37.97 18.07
C GLY A 103 1.30 -37.89 16.97
N LYS A 104 0.97 -38.35 15.78
CA LYS A 104 1.88 -38.31 14.64
C LYS A 104 1.66 -37.04 13.83
N LYS A 105 2.75 -36.51 13.27
CA LYS A 105 2.68 -35.31 12.43
C LYS A 105 2.16 -35.69 11.05
N THR A 106 1.35 -34.80 10.51
CA THR A 106 0.92 -34.90 9.10
C THR A 106 1.96 -34.19 8.23
N SER A 107 1.85 -34.38 6.92
CA SER A 107 2.74 -33.71 5.99
C SER A 107 2.48 -32.20 5.99
N ALA A 108 3.49 -31.41 5.57
CA ALA A 108 3.36 -30.00 5.46
C ALA A 108 2.41 -29.63 4.31
N PRO A 109 1.73 -28.50 4.38
CA PRO A 109 0.89 -28.05 3.29
C PRO A 109 1.74 -27.71 2.07
N LEU A 110 1.17 -27.92 0.89
CA LEU A 110 1.85 -27.65 -0.37
C LEU A 110 1.47 -26.31 -0.97
#